data_9d577f2d82e045a235d09d1c468fbbcd
#
_entry.id   9d577f2d82e045a235d09d1c468fbbcd
#
_cell.length_a   1.000
_cell.length_b   1.000
_cell.length_c   1.000
_cell.angle_alpha   90.00
_cell.angle_beta   90.00
_cell.angle_gamma   90.00
#
_symmetry.space_group_name_H-M   'P 1'
#
loop_
_entity.id
_entity.type
_entity.pdbx_description
1 polymer ?
#
loop_
_entity_poly.entity_id
_entity_poly.type
_entity_poly.pdbx_seq_one_letter_code
_entity_poly.pdbx_strand_id
1 'polypeptide(L)'
;MDQSNAMNRKQEYRARLYGYNLKIGLTGLIRAYESGCRNFYEMAEYLDVTEEYLEEAIDCYKAKYGLYVSIDNYIIYFEPFAVMHMITSA
;
A
#
# COMPACT_ATOMS: atom_id res chain seq x y z
N MET A 1 22.72 -23.30 5.44
CA MET A 1 22.35 -22.17 6.25
C MET A 1 21.73 -21.05 5.44
N ASP A 2 22.35 -20.68 4.38
CA ASP A 2 21.88 -19.55 3.60
C ASP A 2 20.53 -19.78 2.96
N GLN A 3 20.28 -21.01 2.53
CA GLN A 3 18.99 -21.34 1.93
C GLN A 3 17.86 -21.22 2.93
N SER A 4 18.12 -21.61 4.16
CA SER A 4 17.15 -21.52 5.23
C SER A 4 16.77 -20.06 5.48
N ASN A 5 17.77 -19.19 5.51
CA ASN A 5 17.54 -17.77 5.73
C ASN A 5 16.75 -17.14 4.57
N ALA A 6 17.05 -17.54 3.36
CA ALA A 6 16.34 -17.04 2.20
C ALA A 6 14.86 -17.42 2.24
N MET A 7 14.57 -18.65 2.64
CA MET A 7 13.19 -19.10 2.77
C MET A 7 12.46 -18.35 3.87
N ASN A 8 13.13 -18.12 4.98
CA ASN A 8 12.54 -17.38 6.09
C ASN A 8 12.21 -15.95 5.68
N ARG A 9 13.08 -15.31 4.89
CA ARG A 9 12.81 -13.97 4.41
C ARG A 9 11.57 -13.93 3.53
N LYS A 10 11.39 -14.90 2.66
CA LYS A 10 10.22 -14.96 1.82
C LYS A 10 8.95 -15.14 2.63
N GLN A 11 9.00 -16.00 3.65
CA GLN A 11 7.86 -16.20 4.52
C GLN A 11 7.53 -14.95 5.32
N GLU A 12 8.56 -14.27 5.83
CA GLU A 12 8.35 -13.02 6.56
C GLU A 12 7.73 -11.95 5.66
N TYR A 13 8.21 -11.85 4.42
CA TYR A 13 7.67 -10.89 3.47
C TYR A 13 6.20 -11.17 3.21
N ARG A 14 5.85 -12.43 2.99
CA ARG A 14 4.45 -12.80 2.73
C ARG A 14 3.57 -12.52 3.93
N ALA A 15 4.07 -12.80 5.12
CA ALA A 15 3.32 -12.55 6.34
C ALA A 15 3.08 -11.07 6.54
N ARG A 16 4.09 -10.23 6.27
CA ARG A 16 3.94 -8.79 6.37
C ARG A 16 2.94 -8.27 5.36
N LEU A 17 3.06 -8.73 4.11
CA LEU A 17 2.15 -8.31 3.06
C LEU A 17 0.72 -8.68 3.40
N TYR A 18 0.51 -9.87 3.93
CA TYR A 18 -0.81 -10.29 4.37
C TYR A 18 -1.36 -9.36 5.45
N GLY A 19 -0.52 -9.01 6.42
CA GLY A 19 -0.92 -8.09 7.48
C GLY A 19 -1.27 -6.70 6.95
N TYR A 20 -0.46 -6.19 6.04
CA TYR A 20 -0.74 -4.89 5.42
C TYR A 20 -2.06 -4.94 4.64
N ASN A 21 -2.31 -6.02 3.94
CA ASN A 21 -3.54 -6.16 3.18
C ASN A 21 -4.77 -6.23 4.09
N LEU A 22 -4.64 -6.83 5.27
CA LEU A 22 -5.73 -6.88 6.22
C LEU A 22 -6.01 -5.50 6.83
N LYS A 23 -4.97 -4.77 7.17
CA LYS A 23 -5.12 -3.48 7.82
C LYS A 23 -5.38 -2.34 6.84
N ILE A 24 -4.75 -2.39 5.71
CA ILE A 24 -4.77 -1.29 4.75
C ILE A 24 -5.37 -1.74 3.43
N GLY A 25 -4.62 -2.55 2.68
CA GLY A 25 -5.00 -2.97 1.34
C GLY A 25 -5.00 -1.82 0.36
N LEU A 26 -5.02 -2.14 -0.93
CA LEU A 26 -5.10 -1.10 -1.95
C LEU A 26 -6.42 -0.36 -1.86
N THR A 27 -7.49 -1.07 -1.54
CA THR A 27 -8.81 -0.47 -1.36
C THR A 27 -8.80 0.52 -0.20
N GLY A 28 -8.07 0.19 0.89
CA GLY A 28 -7.95 1.10 2.02
C GLY A 28 -7.28 2.40 1.64
N LEU A 29 -6.24 2.32 0.81
CA LEU A 29 -5.56 3.52 0.32
C LEU A 29 -6.51 4.40 -0.49
N ILE A 30 -7.31 3.78 -1.34
CA ILE A 30 -8.29 4.50 -2.14
C ILE A 30 -9.36 5.15 -1.26
N ARG A 31 -9.84 4.42 -0.26
CA ARG A 31 -10.85 4.96 0.66
C ARG A 31 -10.31 6.16 1.44
N ALA A 32 -9.06 6.08 1.87
CA ALA A 32 -8.44 7.20 2.55
C ALA A 32 -8.37 8.42 1.64
N TYR A 33 -7.98 8.20 0.39
CA TYR A 33 -7.96 9.27 -0.60
C TYR A 33 -9.35 9.88 -0.79
N GLU A 34 -10.37 9.04 -0.92
CA GLU A 34 -11.74 9.51 -1.12
C GLU A 34 -12.27 10.26 0.09
N SER A 35 -11.75 9.95 1.28
CA SER A 35 -12.13 10.66 2.50
C SER A 35 -11.48 12.02 2.62
N GLY A 36 -10.60 12.38 1.69
CA GLY A 36 -9.96 13.69 1.68
C GLY A 36 -8.64 13.75 2.42
N CYS A 37 -8.06 12.60 2.71
CA CYS A 37 -6.74 12.58 3.36
C CYS A 37 -5.70 13.17 2.43
N ARG A 38 -4.90 14.11 2.95
CA ARG A 38 -3.94 14.86 2.13
C ARG A 38 -2.50 14.39 2.31
N ASN A 39 -2.21 13.69 3.39
CA ASN A 39 -0.86 13.25 3.68
C ASN A 39 -0.90 11.93 4.43
N PHE A 40 0.28 11.38 4.69
CA PHE A 40 0.38 10.09 5.37
C PHE A 40 -0.16 10.15 6.80
N TYR A 41 0.00 11.27 7.46
CA TYR A 41 -0.52 11.41 8.83
C TYR A 41 -2.03 11.22 8.84
N GLU A 42 -2.73 11.91 7.96
CA GLU A 42 -4.18 11.79 7.87
C GLU A 42 -4.62 10.41 7.44
N MET A 43 -3.90 9.82 6.49
CA MET A 43 -4.20 8.48 6.02
C MET A 43 -3.99 7.45 7.13
N ALA A 44 -2.92 7.59 7.88
CA ALA A 44 -2.64 6.68 8.99
C ALA A 44 -3.73 6.77 10.05
N GLU A 45 -4.18 7.99 10.35
CA GLU A 45 -5.29 8.16 11.29
C GLU A 45 -6.57 7.51 10.78
N TYR A 46 -6.88 7.73 9.53
CA TYR A 46 -8.06 7.14 8.90
C TYR A 46 -8.03 5.62 8.96
N LEU A 47 -6.85 5.05 8.69
CA LEU A 47 -6.67 3.60 8.63
C LEU A 47 -6.38 2.98 10.01
N ASP A 48 -6.24 3.83 11.02
CA ASP A 48 -5.96 3.39 12.40
C ASP A 48 -4.63 2.63 12.49
N VAL A 49 -3.61 3.18 11.86
CA VAL A 49 -2.24 2.65 11.90
C VAL A 49 -1.29 3.81 12.14
N THR A 50 -0.03 3.51 12.42
CA THR A 50 0.98 4.55 12.54
C THR A 50 1.46 4.96 11.14
N GLU A 51 2.03 6.17 11.05
CA GLU A 51 2.64 6.60 9.79
C GLU A 51 3.74 5.64 9.36
N GLU A 52 4.54 5.19 10.32
CA GLU A 52 5.62 4.26 10.06
C GLU A 52 5.10 2.96 9.46
N TYR A 53 4.03 2.43 10.03
CA TYR A 53 3.40 1.22 9.51
C TYR A 53 2.90 1.43 8.09
N LEU A 54 2.28 2.58 7.83
CA LEU A 54 1.77 2.91 6.52
C LEU A 54 2.89 3.02 5.50
N GLU A 55 4.00 3.68 5.86
CA GLU A 55 5.13 3.80 4.95
C GLU A 55 5.74 2.44 4.62
N GLU A 56 5.86 1.57 5.62
CA GLU A 56 6.35 0.23 5.40
C GLU A 56 5.44 -0.54 4.46
N ALA A 57 4.13 -0.39 4.63
CA ALA A 57 3.17 -1.05 3.76
C ALA A 57 3.29 -0.57 2.31
N ILE A 58 3.47 0.72 2.13
CA ILE A 58 3.61 1.29 0.80
C ILE A 58 4.90 0.82 0.14
N ASP A 59 5.99 0.73 0.89
CA ASP A 59 7.23 0.18 0.37
C ASP A 59 7.05 -1.27 -0.06
N CYS A 60 6.29 -2.03 0.71
CA CYS A 60 6.01 -3.42 0.41
C CYS A 60 5.18 -3.54 -0.87
N TYR A 61 4.18 -2.70 -1.02
CA TYR A 61 3.37 -2.66 -2.24
C TYR A 61 4.19 -2.23 -3.45
N LYS A 62 5.10 -1.27 -3.26
CA LYS A 62 6.00 -0.86 -4.33
C LYS A 62 6.87 -2.03 -4.79
N ALA A 63 7.38 -2.81 -3.86
CA ALA A 63 8.18 -3.97 -4.19
C ALA A 63 7.37 -5.01 -4.97
N LYS A 64 6.09 -5.13 -4.65
CA LYS A 64 5.23 -6.12 -5.30
C LYS A 64 4.71 -5.66 -6.65
N TYR A 65 4.24 -4.41 -6.73
CA TYR A 65 3.52 -3.91 -7.90
C TYR A 65 4.36 -2.99 -8.79
N GLY A 66 5.49 -2.51 -8.30
CA GLY A 66 6.32 -1.57 -9.04
C GLY A 66 5.96 -0.14 -8.68
N LEU A 67 6.13 0.76 -9.64
CA LEU A 67 5.93 2.19 -9.37
C LEU A 67 4.46 2.56 -9.19
N TYR A 68 3.56 1.82 -9.81
CA TYR A 68 2.14 2.10 -9.71
C TYR A 68 1.33 0.84 -9.94
N VAL A 69 0.07 0.89 -9.56
CA VAL A 69 -0.88 -0.19 -9.84
C VAL A 69 -2.23 0.45 -10.16
N SER A 70 -2.93 -0.17 -11.08
CA SER A 70 -4.26 0.27 -11.49
C SER A 70 -5.30 -0.63 -10.83
N ILE A 71 -6.28 -0.04 -10.18
CA ILE A 71 -7.36 -0.81 -9.55
C ILE A 71 -8.66 -0.04 -9.73
N ASP A 72 -9.65 -0.68 -10.31
CA ASP A 72 -10.92 -0.06 -10.69
C ASP A 72 -10.65 1.19 -11.54
N ASN A 73 -11.17 2.33 -11.15
CA ASN A 73 -10.96 3.59 -11.87
C ASN A 73 -9.87 4.44 -11.25
N TYR A 74 -8.96 3.81 -10.51
CA TYR A 74 -7.91 4.53 -9.80
C TYR A 74 -6.55 4.01 -10.19
N ILE A 75 -5.56 4.90 -10.13
CA ILE A 75 -4.16 4.54 -10.24
C ILE A 75 -3.48 4.98 -8.96
N ILE A 76 -2.77 4.05 -8.33
CA ILE A 76 -2.02 4.33 -7.12
C ILE A 76 -0.55 4.34 -7.47
N TYR A 77 0.11 5.48 -7.29
CA TYR A 77 1.54 5.61 -7.43
C TYR A 77 2.18 5.46 -6.07
N PHE A 78 3.27 4.72 -5.98
CA PHE A 78 3.93 4.45 -4.71
C PHE A 78 5.13 5.35 -4.45
N GLU A 79 5.70 5.98 -5.48
CA GLU A 79 6.83 6.88 -5.30
C GLU A 79 6.90 7.89 -6.45
N PRO A 80 6.57 9.16 -6.17
CA PRO A 80 5.96 9.64 -4.91
C PRO A 80 4.55 9.09 -4.76
N PHE A 81 4.11 8.94 -3.52
CA PHE A 81 2.79 8.38 -3.30
C PHE A 81 1.70 9.32 -3.78
N ALA A 82 0.80 8.80 -4.58
CA ALA A 82 -0.33 9.58 -5.08
C ALA A 82 -1.42 8.62 -5.52
N VAL A 83 -2.66 9.06 -5.39
CA VAL A 83 -3.80 8.31 -5.90
C VAL A 83 -4.50 9.20 -6.90
N MET A 84 -4.74 8.68 -8.09
CA MET A 84 -5.40 9.42 -9.15
C MET A 84 -6.66 8.68 -9.58
N HIS A 85 -7.71 9.44 -9.74
CA HIS A 85 -8.96 8.90 -10.26
C HIS A 85 -8.97 9.05 -11.78
N MET A 86 -9.11 7.93 -12.48
CA MET A 86 -9.19 7.97 -13.93
C MET A 86 -10.62 8.28 -14.33
N ILE A 87 -10.78 9.36 -15.07
CA ILE A 87 -12.07 9.70 -15.62
C ILE A 87 -12.13 9.08 -17.01
N THR A 88 -12.93 8.04 -17.13
CA THR A 88 -13.16 7.46 -18.44
C THR A 88 -14.37 8.14 -19.03
N SER A 89 -14.13 8.95 -20.02
CA SER A 89 -15.26 9.46 -20.81
C SER A 89 -15.73 8.32 -21.68
N ALA A 90 -16.85 7.82 -21.36
CA ALA A 90 -17.43 6.75 -22.16
C ALA A 90 -17.79 7.25 -23.53
#